data_1703534ed8dd6afa731cb1304f768373
#
_entry.id   1703534ed8dd6afa731cb1304f768373
#
_cell.length_a   1.000
_cell.length_b   1.000
_cell.length_c   1.000
_cell.angle_alpha   90.00
_cell.angle_beta   90.00
_cell.angle_gamma   90.00
#
_symmetry.space_group_name_H-M   'P 1'
#
loop_
_entity.id
_entity.type
_entity.pdbx_description
1 polymer ?
#
loop_
_entity_poly.entity_id
_entity_poly.type
_entity_poly.pdbx_seq_one_letter_code
_entity_poly.pdbx_strand_id
1 'polypeptide(L)'
;QSNLGTSFIFKNMQLPHRKCLQVQTRHEPRMGREPRAVQIVTVSKDDHSFALDTEALSQILLAPEVRDKHVVVLSVAGAFRKGKSFLLDFMIRYMYRKGDENWLGEDDEPLTGFSWRGGSEPETTGIQLWSDVFLVTRSDGTEVAVLLMDTQGAFDDQSTVKDCATIFALSTMTSSVQIYNLSQNIQEDDLQQLQLFTEYGRLAMDEIFLKPFQSLMFLIRDWSFPYEYKYGFKGGEEFLDKRLQVTDSQHEELQTVREHIHSCFTDISCFLLPHPGLKVATSPAFEGQLCDVAPEFKAQLKSLIPELLHPDRVAAKEINGNKVTCRGLLEFFKAYIKIYQGEDLPEPKTMLMATAEANNLAAVASAKDQYYKNMEKVCGGDLPYVAPESLEEKSNFFVKEALHAFSSTKKMGGQEFCDRYQSELEKELEEMWQSYSKHNESKNLFSAFRTPAVLFVLVCLLYILSGVFLFVGLSTFALVCDCTLGVVMMAMLTWAFIRYSGRYRHVGGAIDQAAGVVLEQVRITALFVHNHFSQTQWYKVNRVRPNSPASLSLYAHFQPVTLRAEIKVT
;
A
#
# COMPACT_ATOMS: atom_id res chain seq x y z
N GLN A 1 -19.75 -16.70 40.08
CA GLN A 1 -18.42 -17.15 40.52
C GLN A 1 -17.61 -17.58 39.31
N SER A 2 -16.78 -16.70 38.79
CA SER A 2 -15.40 -16.95 38.36
C SER A 2 -14.84 -15.66 37.78
N ASN A 3 -14.09 -14.96 38.60
CA ASN A 3 -13.17 -13.91 38.22
C ASN A 3 -12.17 -14.45 37.19
N LEU A 4 -12.12 -13.83 36.02
CA LEU A 4 -10.96 -13.84 35.18
C LEU A 4 -10.74 -12.39 34.67
N GLY A 5 -10.28 -11.58 35.61
CA GLY A 5 -9.59 -10.34 35.32
C GLY A 5 -8.20 -10.67 34.79
N THR A 6 -8.00 -10.67 33.47
CA THR A 6 -6.66 -10.62 32.88
C THR A 6 -6.25 -9.15 32.78
N SER A 7 -5.85 -8.62 33.92
CA SER A 7 -4.98 -7.46 34.03
C SER A 7 -3.63 -7.87 33.41
N PHE A 8 -3.33 -7.40 32.19
CA PHE A 8 -1.96 -7.43 31.69
C PHE A 8 -1.16 -6.39 32.47
N ILE A 9 -0.61 -6.87 33.56
CA ILE A 9 0.28 -6.19 34.47
C ILE A 9 1.51 -5.75 33.66
N PHE A 10 1.72 -4.44 33.59
CA PHE A 10 3.05 -3.86 33.38
C PHE A 10 3.95 -4.30 34.54
N LYS A 11 4.49 -5.50 34.48
CA LYS A 11 5.48 -5.98 35.44
C LYS A 11 6.73 -5.12 35.30
N ASN A 12 7.10 -4.46 36.39
CA ASN A 12 8.39 -3.86 36.65
C ASN A 12 9.52 -4.72 36.08
N MET A 13 9.96 -4.45 34.84
CA MET A 13 11.24 -4.90 34.33
C MET A 13 12.22 -3.76 34.55
N GLN A 14 13.08 -3.94 35.54
CA GLN A 14 14.30 -3.16 35.62
C GLN A 14 15.00 -3.24 34.26
N LEU A 15 15.27 -2.08 33.69
CA LEU A 15 15.93 -1.89 32.39
C LEU A 15 17.26 -2.65 32.37
N PRO A 16 17.48 -3.64 31.50
CA PRO A 16 18.81 -4.11 31.19
C PRO A 16 19.55 -3.05 30.36
N HIS A 17 20.84 -2.95 30.56
CA HIS A 17 21.76 -2.01 29.93
C HIS A 17 21.40 -1.62 28.48
N ARG A 18 21.28 -0.31 28.27
CA ARG A 18 20.96 0.44 27.06
C ARG A 18 21.76 -0.03 25.85
N LYS A 19 21.08 -0.67 24.91
CA LYS A 19 21.55 -0.70 23.52
C LYS A 19 21.10 0.59 22.87
N CYS A 20 22.05 1.35 22.30
CA CYS A 20 21.75 2.53 21.49
C CYS A 20 20.59 2.27 20.51
N LEU A 21 19.60 3.14 20.53
CA LEU A 21 18.54 3.17 19.55
C LEU A 21 19.15 3.22 18.13
N GLN A 22 18.90 2.20 17.33
CA GLN A 22 19.10 2.30 15.88
C GLN A 22 17.84 2.90 15.24
N VAL A 23 17.54 4.15 15.54
CA VAL A 23 16.66 4.95 14.69
C VAL A 23 17.51 5.30 13.46
N GLN A 24 17.44 4.48 12.43
CA GLN A 24 17.99 4.84 11.15
C GLN A 24 16.99 5.79 10.48
N THR A 25 17.07 7.07 10.79
CA THR A 25 16.62 8.07 9.86
C THR A 25 17.62 8.01 8.70
N ARG A 26 17.36 7.25 7.65
CA ARG A 26 17.98 7.48 6.36
C ARG A 26 17.41 8.78 5.81
N HIS A 27 17.86 9.89 6.38
CA HIS A 27 17.77 11.17 5.76
C HIS A 27 18.87 11.25 4.68
N GLU A 28 18.57 10.75 3.50
CA GLU A 28 18.91 11.55 2.32
C GLU A 28 17.79 12.58 2.24
N PRO A 29 18.07 13.89 2.38
CA PRO A 29 17.04 14.92 2.21
C PRO A 29 16.45 14.68 0.81
N ARG A 30 15.13 14.40 0.76
CA ARG A 30 14.42 14.36 -0.52
C ARG A 30 14.79 15.65 -1.24
N MET A 31 15.42 15.55 -2.42
CA MET A 31 15.94 16.67 -3.16
C MET A 31 15.06 17.94 -2.98
N GLY A 32 15.51 18.87 -2.15
CA GLY A 32 15.07 20.26 -2.16
C GLY A 32 13.81 20.64 -1.40
N ARG A 33 13.22 19.81 -0.52
CA ARG A 33 12.09 20.25 0.32
C ARG A 33 12.45 20.16 1.82
N GLU A 34 12.30 21.30 2.51
CA GLU A 34 12.41 21.33 3.96
C GLU A 34 11.25 20.56 4.62
N PRO A 35 11.50 19.84 5.73
CA PRO A 35 10.45 19.18 6.50
C PRO A 35 9.40 20.20 6.98
N ARG A 36 8.12 19.83 6.86
CA ARG A 36 7.00 20.74 7.21
C ARG A 36 5.74 19.99 7.57
N ALA A 37 4.83 20.67 8.23
CA ALA A 37 3.45 20.23 8.36
C ALA A 37 2.75 20.26 6.98
N VAL A 38 2.03 19.21 6.65
CA VAL A 38 1.29 19.05 5.39
C VAL A 38 -0.18 18.83 5.71
N GLN A 39 -1.02 19.73 5.24
CA GLN A 39 -2.47 19.61 5.35
C GLN A 39 -2.96 18.45 4.50
N ILE A 40 -3.59 17.44 5.11
CA ILE A 40 -4.13 16.28 4.40
C ILE A 40 -5.66 16.25 4.38
N VAL A 41 -6.31 16.76 5.41
CA VAL A 41 -7.76 16.93 5.45
C VAL A 41 -8.09 18.39 5.73
N THR A 42 -8.87 18.99 4.85
CA THR A 42 -9.38 20.37 4.99
C THR A 42 -10.87 20.35 5.32
N VAL A 43 -11.29 21.32 6.11
CA VAL A 43 -12.70 21.60 6.38
C VAL A 43 -13.04 22.92 5.72
N SER A 44 -14.03 22.92 4.85
CA SER A 44 -14.53 24.16 4.22
C SER A 44 -15.29 24.98 5.25
N LYS A 45 -15.05 26.29 5.27
CA LYS A 45 -15.73 27.22 6.21
C LYS A 45 -17.16 27.57 5.77
N ASP A 46 -17.45 27.40 4.47
CA ASP A 46 -18.73 27.84 3.90
C ASP A 46 -19.82 26.79 4.06
N ASP A 47 -19.48 25.50 3.81
CA ASP A 47 -20.43 24.38 3.80
C ASP A 47 -20.07 23.24 4.77
N HIS A 48 -19.00 23.40 5.56
CA HIS A 48 -18.49 22.40 6.51
C HIS A 48 -18.22 21.04 5.85
N SER A 49 -17.89 21.02 4.54
CA SER A 49 -17.52 19.82 3.82
C SER A 49 -16.05 19.44 4.09
N PHE A 50 -15.77 18.13 3.99
CA PHE A 50 -14.43 17.59 4.18
C PHE A 50 -13.80 17.22 2.86
N ALA A 51 -12.56 17.65 2.64
CA ALA A 51 -11.79 17.29 1.47
C ALA A 51 -10.45 16.66 1.86
N LEU A 52 -10.09 15.56 1.18
CA LEU A 52 -8.79 14.90 1.33
C LEU A 52 -7.85 15.37 0.21
N ASP A 53 -6.70 15.92 0.57
CA ASP A 53 -5.61 16.12 -0.39
C ASP A 53 -4.90 14.78 -0.64
N THR A 54 -5.45 14.05 -1.61
CA THR A 54 -4.95 12.73 -1.99
C THR A 54 -3.54 12.80 -2.57
N GLU A 55 -3.19 13.90 -3.24
CA GLU A 55 -1.86 14.09 -3.84
C GLU A 55 -0.81 14.29 -2.74
N ALA A 56 -1.05 15.20 -1.81
CA ALA A 56 -0.16 15.44 -0.69
C ALA A 56 0.03 14.18 0.17
N LEU A 57 -1.05 13.47 0.49
CA LEU A 57 -1.00 12.23 1.25
C LEU A 57 -0.25 11.12 0.49
N SER A 58 -0.45 11.01 -0.84
CA SER A 58 0.27 10.04 -1.67
C SER A 58 1.77 10.33 -1.72
N GLN A 59 2.17 11.59 -1.77
CA GLN A 59 3.58 11.98 -1.74
C GLN A 59 4.28 11.55 -0.44
N ILE A 60 3.56 11.52 0.68
CA ILE A 60 4.09 11.06 1.98
C ILE A 60 4.12 9.53 2.04
N LEU A 61 2.99 8.87 1.74
CA LEU A 61 2.79 7.45 2.02
C LEU A 61 3.28 6.51 0.93
N LEU A 62 3.35 6.94 -0.33
CA LEU A 62 3.77 6.10 -1.46
C LEU A 62 5.23 6.25 -1.85
N ALA A 63 6.03 6.94 -1.05
CA ALA A 63 7.46 7.00 -1.27
C ALA A 63 8.07 5.58 -1.27
N PRO A 64 9.00 5.26 -2.19
CA PRO A 64 9.54 3.91 -2.38
C PRO A 64 10.07 3.26 -1.09
N GLU A 65 10.61 4.07 -0.18
CA GLU A 65 11.23 3.62 1.08
C GLU A 65 10.21 3.20 2.13
N VAL A 66 8.98 3.78 2.10
CA VAL A 66 8.00 3.63 3.18
C VAL A 66 6.72 2.93 2.73
N ARG A 67 6.35 2.97 1.46
CA ARG A 67 5.03 2.52 0.95
C ARG A 67 4.62 1.12 1.39
N ASP A 68 5.60 0.20 1.49
CA ASP A 68 5.38 -1.20 1.82
C ASP A 68 5.69 -1.52 3.30
N LYS A 69 6.12 -0.52 4.09
CA LYS A 69 6.37 -0.68 5.51
C LYS A 69 5.07 -0.61 6.30
N HIS A 70 5.00 -1.38 7.39
CA HIS A 70 3.89 -1.24 8.34
C HIS A 70 3.94 0.12 8.99
N VAL A 71 2.79 0.78 9.07
CA VAL A 71 2.69 2.14 9.58
C VAL A 71 2.35 2.18 11.07
N VAL A 72 2.95 3.11 11.77
CA VAL A 72 2.61 3.53 13.13
C VAL A 72 2.14 4.98 13.05
N VAL A 73 0.95 5.29 13.52
CA VAL A 73 0.42 6.65 13.50
C VAL A 73 0.15 7.10 14.93
N LEU A 74 0.85 8.13 15.36
CA LEU A 74 0.55 8.82 16.62
C LEU A 74 -0.25 10.09 16.29
N SER A 75 -1.46 10.17 16.81
CA SER A 75 -2.34 11.33 16.65
C SER A 75 -2.60 12.01 17.97
N VAL A 76 -2.65 13.34 17.97
CA VAL A 76 -3.03 14.12 19.15
C VAL A 76 -4.30 14.90 18.83
N ALA A 77 -5.39 14.60 19.54
CA ALA A 77 -6.66 15.29 19.44
C ALA A 77 -7.10 15.86 20.80
N GLY A 78 -8.07 16.74 20.81
CA GLY A 78 -8.61 17.35 22.04
C GLY A 78 -8.88 18.83 21.86
N ALA A 79 -9.24 19.48 22.96
CA ALA A 79 -9.68 20.85 22.95
C ALA A 79 -8.65 21.82 22.31
N PHE A 80 -9.20 22.85 21.69
CA PHE A 80 -8.48 23.93 21.07
C PHE A 80 -7.55 24.67 22.08
N ARG A 81 -6.37 25.10 21.62
CA ARG A 81 -5.36 25.85 22.42
C ARG A 81 -4.76 25.13 23.62
N LYS A 82 -4.84 23.83 23.68
CA LYS A 82 -4.28 23.01 24.78
C LYS A 82 -2.92 22.38 24.44
N GLY A 83 -2.16 22.95 23.47
CA GLY A 83 -0.77 22.61 23.17
C GLY A 83 -0.56 21.23 22.52
N LYS A 84 -1.47 20.79 21.62
CA LYS A 84 -1.31 19.58 20.83
C LYS A 84 -0.08 19.64 19.93
N SER A 85 -0.01 20.63 19.06
CA SER A 85 1.12 20.89 18.14
C SER A 85 2.43 21.07 18.91
N PHE A 86 2.40 21.78 20.04
CA PHE A 86 3.56 21.95 20.92
C PHE A 86 4.11 20.62 21.47
N LEU A 87 3.25 19.65 21.80
CA LEU A 87 3.67 18.31 22.22
C LEU A 87 4.28 17.54 21.03
N LEU A 88 3.66 17.61 19.86
CA LEU A 88 4.14 16.94 18.66
C LEU A 88 5.53 17.43 18.23
N ASP A 89 5.84 18.71 18.45
CA ASP A 89 7.16 19.24 18.14
C ASP A 89 8.27 18.63 19.00
N PHE A 90 7.99 18.33 20.26
CA PHE A 90 8.92 17.54 21.08
C PHE A 90 9.05 16.10 20.58
N MET A 91 7.98 15.50 20.05
CA MET A 91 8.05 14.18 19.43
C MET A 91 8.90 14.22 18.14
N ILE A 92 8.73 15.24 17.29
CA ILE A 92 9.55 15.48 16.10
C ILE A 92 11.03 15.61 16.50
N ARG A 93 11.33 16.45 17.49
CA ARG A 93 12.70 16.63 18.00
C ARG A 93 13.32 15.32 18.50
N TYR A 94 12.54 14.51 19.23
CA TYR A 94 12.98 13.18 19.69
C TYR A 94 13.32 12.26 18.51
N MET A 95 12.48 12.23 17.50
CA MET A 95 12.67 11.38 16.32
C MET A 95 13.89 11.81 15.50
N TYR A 96 14.09 13.10 15.25
CA TYR A 96 15.28 13.61 14.56
C TYR A 96 16.58 13.35 15.33
N ARG A 97 16.53 13.39 16.65
CA ARG A 97 17.66 13.09 17.52
C ARG A 97 17.82 11.61 17.86
N LYS A 98 17.06 10.75 17.16
CA LYS A 98 17.14 9.28 17.24
C LYS A 98 17.03 8.74 18.66
N GLY A 99 16.31 9.42 19.54
CA GLY A 99 16.14 9.04 20.94
C GLY A 99 17.42 9.11 21.78
N ASP A 100 18.36 9.97 21.42
CA ASP A 100 19.53 10.28 22.25
C ASP A 100 19.11 10.69 23.67
N GLU A 101 19.95 10.45 24.67
CA GLU A 101 19.65 10.82 26.07
C GLU A 101 19.40 12.32 26.24
N ASN A 102 20.10 13.15 25.44
CA ASN A 102 19.97 14.60 25.42
C ASN A 102 19.03 15.11 24.30
N TRP A 103 18.08 14.28 23.87
CA TRP A 103 17.17 14.61 22.76
C TRP A 103 16.40 15.93 22.93
N LEU A 104 16.18 16.41 24.16
CA LEU A 104 15.55 17.70 24.39
C LEU A 104 16.35 18.88 23.80
N GLY A 105 17.69 18.79 23.79
CA GLY A 105 18.58 19.81 23.25
C GLY A 105 19.03 20.84 24.24
N GLU A 106 19.58 21.93 23.70
CA GLU A 106 20.12 23.05 24.50
C GLU A 106 19.00 23.96 25.00
N ASP A 107 19.27 24.71 26.08
CA ASP A 107 18.28 25.54 26.77
C ASP A 107 17.74 26.71 25.92
N ASP A 108 18.50 27.21 24.97
CA ASP A 108 18.16 28.36 24.09
C ASP A 108 17.67 27.94 22.70
N GLU A 109 17.70 26.64 22.40
CA GLU A 109 17.30 26.14 21.08
C GLU A 109 15.77 26.24 20.87
N PRO A 110 15.31 26.94 19.80
CA PRO A 110 13.88 27.06 19.50
C PRO A 110 13.28 25.69 19.13
N LEU A 111 12.01 25.51 19.44
CA LEU A 111 11.26 24.32 19.06
C LEU A 111 10.72 24.50 17.64
N THR A 112 11.01 23.56 16.75
CA THR A 112 10.59 23.56 15.36
C THR A 112 9.70 22.35 15.05
N GLY A 113 8.70 22.53 14.20
CA GLY A 113 7.76 21.46 13.85
C GLY A 113 6.46 21.99 13.26
N PHE A 114 5.34 21.50 13.79
CA PHE A 114 4.01 22.03 13.45
C PHE A 114 3.88 23.49 13.87
N SER A 115 3.07 24.27 13.13
CA SER A 115 2.83 25.66 13.51
C SER A 115 2.01 25.72 14.80
N TRP A 116 2.49 26.48 15.76
CA TRP A 116 1.78 26.82 16.98
C TRP A 116 2.14 28.23 17.42
N ARG A 117 1.20 28.93 18.02
CA ARG A 117 1.41 30.26 18.59
C ARG A 117 0.54 30.47 19.83
N GLY A 118 0.93 31.39 20.68
CA GLY A 118 0.09 31.93 21.74
C GLY A 118 -1.05 32.77 21.18
N GLY A 119 -2.18 32.93 21.88
CA GLY A 119 -3.28 33.80 21.47
C GLY A 119 -4.64 33.09 21.46
N SER A 120 -5.70 33.71 20.92
CA SER A 120 -7.07 33.23 20.96
C SER A 120 -7.55 32.55 19.68
N GLU A 121 -6.87 32.78 18.56
CA GLU A 121 -7.27 32.27 17.25
C GLU A 121 -6.80 30.81 16.99
N PRO A 122 -7.57 29.99 16.23
CA PRO A 122 -7.14 28.68 15.79
C PRO A 122 -5.89 28.75 14.89
N GLU A 123 -4.96 27.81 15.06
CA GLU A 123 -3.76 27.70 14.22
C GLU A 123 -3.86 26.46 13.31
N THR A 124 -4.25 25.32 13.85
CA THR A 124 -4.42 24.07 13.10
C THR A 124 -5.88 23.92 12.67
N THR A 125 -6.12 23.68 11.38
CA THR A 125 -7.44 23.34 10.82
C THR A 125 -7.40 21.94 10.22
N GLY A 126 -8.48 21.17 10.33
CA GLY A 126 -8.57 19.83 9.80
C GLY A 126 -7.55 18.86 10.38
N ILE A 127 -6.82 18.14 9.52
CA ILE A 127 -5.76 17.20 9.91
C ILE A 127 -4.48 17.51 9.14
N GLN A 128 -3.36 17.56 9.85
CA GLN A 128 -2.03 17.73 9.29
C GLN A 128 -1.14 16.52 9.61
N LEU A 129 -0.27 16.14 8.67
CA LEU A 129 0.81 15.18 8.88
C LEU A 129 2.15 15.88 8.79
N TRP A 130 3.13 15.41 9.57
CA TRP A 130 4.51 15.80 9.33
C TRP A 130 5.00 15.17 8.02
N SER A 131 5.69 15.94 7.18
CA SER A 131 6.09 15.50 5.83
C SER A 131 7.10 14.36 5.83
N ASP A 132 7.90 14.27 6.89
CA ASP A 132 8.89 13.22 7.02
C ASP A 132 8.29 12.00 7.73
N VAL A 133 8.51 10.84 7.14
CA VAL A 133 8.17 9.55 7.73
C VAL A 133 9.41 8.97 8.40
N PHE A 134 9.33 8.70 9.68
CA PHE A 134 10.47 8.18 10.45
C PHE A 134 10.51 6.65 10.38
N LEU A 135 11.59 6.08 9.82
CA LEU A 135 11.81 4.64 9.83
C LEU A 135 12.44 4.22 11.16
N VAL A 136 11.77 3.33 11.86
CA VAL A 136 12.20 2.82 13.16
C VAL A 136 12.40 1.31 13.05
N THR A 137 13.62 0.86 13.37
CA THR A 137 13.94 -0.57 13.41
C THR A 137 13.68 -1.10 14.83
N ARG A 138 12.81 -2.08 14.95
CA ARG A 138 12.50 -2.78 16.20
C ARG A 138 13.62 -3.73 16.59
N SER A 139 13.59 -4.20 17.84
CA SER A 139 14.52 -5.21 18.34
C SER A 139 14.45 -6.55 17.59
N ASP A 140 13.32 -6.88 16.98
CA ASP A 140 13.12 -8.05 16.12
C ASP A 140 13.69 -7.87 14.68
N GLY A 141 14.28 -6.72 14.38
CA GLY A 141 14.82 -6.37 13.06
C GLY A 141 13.78 -5.90 12.05
N THR A 142 12.50 -5.83 12.42
CA THR A 142 11.46 -5.28 11.52
C THR A 142 11.51 -3.76 11.51
N GLU A 143 11.36 -3.16 10.34
CA GLU A 143 11.24 -1.71 10.19
C GLU A 143 9.78 -1.30 10.07
N VAL A 144 9.40 -0.26 10.82
CA VAL A 144 8.09 0.38 10.78
C VAL A 144 8.22 1.86 10.43
N ALA A 145 7.19 2.39 9.79
CA ALA A 145 7.10 3.79 9.36
C ALA A 145 6.26 4.57 10.39
N VAL A 146 6.87 5.50 11.12
CA VAL A 146 6.20 6.31 12.15
C VAL A 146 5.76 7.64 11.53
N LEU A 147 4.47 7.96 11.67
CA LEU A 147 3.83 9.20 11.26
C LEU A 147 3.35 9.96 12.49
N LEU A 148 3.51 11.27 12.47
CA LEU A 148 3.00 12.18 13.49
C LEU A 148 1.86 13.01 12.89
N MET A 149 0.70 13.00 13.55
CA MET A 149 -0.55 13.60 13.07
C MET A 149 -1.04 14.66 14.06
N ASP A 150 -1.18 15.89 13.60
CA ASP A 150 -1.84 16.97 14.33
C ASP A 150 -3.28 17.15 13.87
N THR A 151 -4.18 17.40 14.79
CA THR A 151 -5.58 17.62 14.50
C THR A 151 -6.04 19.00 14.95
N GLN A 152 -7.03 19.52 14.23
CA GLN A 152 -7.77 20.69 14.66
C GLN A 152 -8.24 20.57 16.11
N GLY A 153 -8.19 21.66 16.84
CA GLY A 153 -8.74 21.72 18.20
C GLY A 153 -10.27 21.66 18.19
N ALA A 154 -10.84 20.80 19.03
CA ALA A 154 -12.28 20.78 19.23
C ALA A 154 -12.75 22.04 19.96
N PHE A 155 -13.99 22.49 19.66
CA PHE A 155 -14.69 23.58 20.34
C PHE A 155 -14.05 24.98 20.15
N ASP A 156 -13.53 25.24 18.96
CA ASP A 156 -13.26 26.62 18.55
C ASP A 156 -14.56 27.34 18.12
N ASP A 157 -14.48 28.64 17.89
CA ASP A 157 -15.62 29.48 17.53
C ASP A 157 -16.05 29.37 16.05
N GLN A 158 -15.31 28.57 15.24
CA GLN A 158 -15.54 28.41 13.80
C GLN A 158 -15.99 27.00 13.42
N SER A 159 -15.86 26.03 14.33
CA SER A 159 -16.11 24.62 14.06
C SER A 159 -17.44 24.15 14.65
N THR A 160 -18.20 23.42 13.86
CA THR A 160 -19.41 22.75 14.34
C THR A 160 -19.06 21.52 15.18
N VAL A 161 -20.04 21.04 15.96
CA VAL A 161 -19.90 19.75 16.67
C VAL A 161 -19.64 18.60 15.68
N LYS A 162 -20.24 18.67 14.48
CA LYS A 162 -20.01 17.70 13.39
C LYS A 162 -18.55 17.73 12.94
N ASP A 163 -17.97 18.90 12.74
CA ASP A 163 -16.57 19.02 12.30
C ASP A 163 -15.62 18.42 13.33
N CYS A 164 -15.82 18.78 14.60
CA CYS A 164 -15.03 18.25 15.71
C CYS A 164 -15.13 16.73 15.81
N ALA A 165 -16.36 16.18 15.71
CA ALA A 165 -16.64 14.76 15.77
C ALA A 165 -15.98 14.01 14.60
N THR A 166 -16.09 14.54 13.38
CA THR A 166 -15.51 13.94 12.18
C THR A 166 -13.99 13.89 12.24
N ILE A 167 -13.33 15.01 12.60
CA ILE A 167 -11.88 15.06 12.73
C ILE A 167 -11.37 14.09 13.78
N PHE A 168 -12.04 14.03 14.94
CA PHE A 168 -11.67 13.10 16.00
C PHE A 168 -11.86 11.64 15.55
N ALA A 169 -12.98 11.31 14.89
CA ALA A 169 -13.25 9.97 14.38
C ALA A 169 -12.20 9.54 13.35
N LEU A 170 -11.93 10.37 12.35
CA LEU A 170 -10.90 10.10 11.33
C LEU A 170 -9.53 9.86 11.97
N SER A 171 -9.14 10.70 12.91
CA SER A 171 -7.85 10.56 13.59
C SER A 171 -7.78 9.25 14.41
N THR A 172 -8.83 8.91 15.15
CA THR A 172 -8.89 7.68 15.97
C THR A 172 -8.87 6.41 15.10
N MET A 173 -9.65 6.40 14.02
CA MET A 173 -9.72 5.25 13.13
C MET A 173 -8.42 4.97 12.40
N THR A 174 -7.64 6.01 12.09
CA THR A 174 -6.40 5.91 11.32
C THR A 174 -5.15 5.82 12.19
N SER A 175 -5.22 6.16 13.49
CA SER A 175 -4.05 6.11 14.40
C SER A 175 -3.85 4.73 15.06
N SER A 176 -2.60 4.43 15.39
CA SER A 176 -2.21 3.32 16.28
C SER A 176 -2.38 3.73 17.75
N VAL A 177 -2.00 4.97 18.05
CA VAL A 177 -2.16 5.59 19.37
C VAL A 177 -2.88 6.92 19.18
N GLN A 178 -4.07 7.02 19.75
CA GLN A 178 -4.82 8.27 19.84
C GLN A 178 -4.55 8.90 21.19
N ILE A 179 -3.87 10.04 21.20
CA ILE A 179 -3.64 10.83 22.42
C ILE A 179 -4.80 11.82 22.55
N TYR A 180 -5.62 11.64 23.57
CA TYR A 180 -6.70 12.56 23.90
C TYR A 180 -6.20 13.59 24.92
N ASN A 181 -5.90 14.78 24.43
CA ASN A 181 -5.28 15.86 25.18
C ASN A 181 -6.32 16.71 25.91
N LEU A 182 -6.46 16.49 27.21
CA LEU A 182 -7.41 17.15 28.11
C LEU A 182 -6.71 18.10 29.07
N SER A 183 -7.46 19.02 29.65
CA SER A 183 -6.94 20.00 30.60
C SER A 183 -7.47 19.70 32.01
N GLN A 184 -6.56 19.57 32.96
CA GLN A 184 -6.79 19.47 34.40
C GLN A 184 -7.54 18.21 34.87
N ASN A 185 -8.48 17.66 34.13
CA ASN A 185 -9.32 16.52 34.57
C ASN A 185 -9.85 15.75 33.38
N ILE A 186 -10.42 14.56 33.62
CA ILE A 186 -11.36 13.87 32.73
C ILE A 186 -12.76 14.22 33.22
N GLN A 187 -13.50 14.96 32.41
CA GLN A 187 -14.87 15.36 32.72
C GLN A 187 -15.86 14.40 32.04
N GLU A 188 -17.14 14.39 32.50
CA GLU A 188 -18.14 13.53 31.90
C GLU A 188 -18.48 13.93 30.46
N ASP A 189 -18.42 15.21 30.13
CA ASP A 189 -18.56 15.71 28.75
C ASP A 189 -17.43 15.23 27.84
N ASP A 190 -16.20 15.12 28.34
CA ASP A 190 -15.08 14.52 27.59
C ASP A 190 -15.36 13.04 27.27
N LEU A 191 -15.92 12.30 28.22
CA LEU A 191 -16.29 10.89 28.03
C LEU A 191 -17.51 10.75 27.10
N GLN A 192 -18.51 11.62 27.21
CA GLN A 192 -19.69 11.64 26.32
C GLN A 192 -19.30 11.92 24.86
N GLN A 193 -18.32 12.78 24.62
CA GLN A 193 -17.78 13.00 23.27
C GLN A 193 -17.17 11.73 22.67
N LEU A 194 -16.54 10.91 23.49
CA LEU A 194 -16.05 9.61 23.04
C LEU A 194 -17.19 8.62 22.73
N GLN A 195 -18.36 8.79 23.34
CA GLN A 195 -19.50 7.88 23.17
C GLN A 195 -19.89 7.73 21.70
N LEU A 196 -19.94 8.85 20.96
CA LEU A 196 -20.27 8.82 19.53
C LEU A 196 -19.32 7.90 18.75
N PHE A 197 -18.01 7.92 19.09
CA PHE A 197 -17.01 7.09 18.41
C PHE A 197 -17.02 5.66 18.91
N THR A 198 -17.35 5.44 20.19
CA THR A 198 -17.48 4.10 20.76
C THR A 198 -18.68 3.35 20.19
N GLU A 199 -19.74 4.03 19.75
CA GLU A 199 -20.85 3.41 19.02
C GLU A 199 -20.40 2.79 17.69
N TYR A 200 -19.50 3.44 16.95
CA TYR A 200 -18.90 2.84 15.74
C TYR A 200 -18.16 1.55 16.07
N GLY A 201 -17.43 1.55 17.20
CA GLY A 201 -16.70 0.38 17.67
C GLY A 201 -17.61 -0.77 18.06
N ARG A 202 -18.70 -0.48 18.74
CA ARG A 202 -19.68 -1.49 19.18
C ARG A 202 -20.26 -2.25 17.99
N LEU A 203 -20.69 -1.55 16.95
CA LEU A 203 -21.25 -2.18 15.74
C LEU A 203 -20.21 -2.99 14.95
N ALA A 204 -18.94 -2.55 14.97
CA ALA A 204 -17.87 -3.32 14.37
C ALA A 204 -17.58 -4.64 15.12
N MET A 205 -17.88 -4.71 16.42
CA MET A 205 -17.70 -5.92 17.24
C MET A 205 -18.77 -6.99 16.99
N ASP A 206 -19.98 -6.61 16.59
CA ASP A 206 -21.04 -7.56 16.27
C ASP A 206 -20.67 -8.49 15.09
N GLU A 207 -19.79 -8.01 14.17
CA GLU A 207 -19.28 -8.80 13.04
C GLU A 207 -17.86 -9.35 13.27
N ILE A 208 -17.08 -8.74 14.17
CA ILE A 208 -15.66 -9.04 14.37
C ILE A 208 -15.41 -9.11 15.87
N PHE A 209 -15.04 -10.27 16.38
CA PHE A 209 -14.69 -10.50 17.79
C PHE A 209 -13.43 -9.74 18.29
N LEU A 210 -13.02 -8.67 17.63
CA LEU A 210 -11.84 -7.87 17.95
C LEU A 210 -12.23 -6.42 18.23
N LYS A 211 -11.55 -5.82 19.20
CA LYS A 211 -11.72 -4.39 19.50
C LYS A 211 -11.32 -3.53 18.29
N PRO A 212 -12.15 -2.57 17.86
CA PRO A 212 -11.94 -1.83 16.61
C PRO A 212 -10.77 -0.86 16.66
N PHE A 213 -10.43 -0.33 17.85
CA PHE A 213 -9.38 0.65 18.04
C PHE A 213 -8.25 0.09 18.88
N GLN A 214 -7.04 0.56 18.62
CA GLN A 214 -5.86 0.08 19.33
C GLN A 214 -5.70 0.79 20.67
N SER A 215 -4.89 1.85 20.75
CA SER A 215 -4.56 2.49 22.01
C SER A 215 -5.17 3.88 22.13
N LEU A 216 -5.81 4.15 23.25
CA LEU A 216 -6.25 5.47 23.68
C LEU A 216 -5.40 5.91 24.86
N MET A 217 -4.76 7.07 24.76
CA MET A 217 -4.04 7.69 25.88
C MET A 217 -4.73 8.98 26.31
N PHE A 218 -5.22 9.04 27.51
CA PHE A 218 -5.63 10.30 28.13
C PHE A 218 -4.41 11.07 28.60
N LEU A 219 -4.13 12.21 27.97
CA LEU A 219 -3.06 13.11 28.39
C LEU A 219 -3.67 14.27 29.16
N ILE A 220 -3.58 14.24 30.48
CA ILE A 220 -4.13 15.28 31.35
C ILE A 220 -3.08 16.37 31.53
N ARG A 221 -3.29 17.52 30.86
CA ARG A 221 -2.41 18.67 30.92
C ARG A 221 -2.74 19.54 32.14
N ASP A 222 -1.74 20.27 32.59
CA ASP A 222 -1.88 21.25 33.65
C ASP A 222 -2.39 20.62 34.97
N TRP A 223 -2.01 19.35 35.21
CA TRP A 223 -2.37 18.63 36.43
C TRP A 223 -1.86 19.36 37.65
N SER A 224 -2.77 19.78 38.53
CA SER A 224 -2.46 20.66 39.67
C SER A 224 -2.55 19.96 41.02
N PHE A 225 -2.80 18.62 41.06
CA PHE A 225 -3.02 17.86 42.27
C PHE A 225 -2.03 16.70 42.45
N PRO A 226 -0.69 16.97 42.36
CA PRO A 226 0.32 15.89 42.48
C PRO A 226 0.37 15.24 43.88
N TYR A 227 -0.29 15.83 44.86
CA TYR A 227 -0.46 15.27 46.20
C TYR A 227 -1.57 14.21 46.27
N GLU A 228 -2.50 14.18 45.31
CA GLU A 228 -3.51 13.12 45.18
C GLU A 228 -2.98 12.00 44.26
N TYR A 229 -2.60 12.37 43.04
CA TYR A 229 -2.00 11.47 42.04
C TYR A 229 -0.72 12.08 41.48
N LYS A 230 0.37 11.33 41.55
CA LYS A 230 1.68 11.79 41.07
C LYS A 230 1.69 12.01 39.57
N TYR A 231 2.56 12.90 39.10
CA TYR A 231 2.80 13.05 37.67
C TYR A 231 3.26 11.74 37.01
N GLY A 232 3.00 11.61 35.71
CA GLY A 232 3.45 10.50 34.89
C GLY A 232 2.43 9.38 34.76
N PHE A 233 2.85 8.22 34.26
CA PHE A 233 2.01 7.07 33.98
C PHE A 233 1.39 6.48 35.26
N LYS A 234 2.19 6.30 36.31
CA LYS A 234 1.71 5.63 37.52
C LYS A 234 0.54 6.37 38.18
N GLY A 235 0.68 7.68 38.37
CA GLY A 235 -0.42 8.48 38.91
C GLY A 235 -1.59 8.61 37.92
N GLY A 236 -1.29 8.59 36.62
CA GLY A 236 -2.29 8.54 35.56
C GLY A 236 -3.12 7.28 35.59
N GLU A 237 -2.50 6.10 35.74
CA GLU A 237 -3.19 4.80 35.86
C GLU A 237 -4.12 4.78 37.09
N GLU A 238 -3.61 5.14 38.27
CA GLU A 238 -4.41 5.22 39.50
C GLU A 238 -5.61 6.19 39.35
N PHE A 239 -5.41 7.31 38.67
CA PHE A 239 -6.44 8.30 38.39
C PHE A 239 -7.48 7.78 37.38
N LEU A 240 -7.04 7.16 36.29
CA LEU A 240 -7.87 6.63 35.22
C LEU A 240 -8.78 5.50 35.72
N ASP A 241 -8.23 4.57 36.50
CA ASP A 241 -8.98 3.46 37.11
C ASP A 241 -10.17 3.99 37.86
N LYS A 242 -9.98 5.05 38.64
CA LYS A 242 -11.09 5.68 39.40
C LYS A 242 -12.11 6.36 38.46
N ARG A 243 -11.66 7.00 37.36
CA ARG A 243 -12.54 7.73 36.43
C ARG A 243 -13.35 6.81 35.53
N LEU A 244 -12.78 5.69 35.13
CA LEU A 244 -13.43 4.70 34.26
C LEU A 244 -14.07 3.54 35.03
N GLN A 245 -14.02 3.55 36.36
CA GLN A 245 -14.67 2.53 37.18
C GLN A 245 -16.18 2.57 36.97
N VAL A 246 -16.78 1.44 36.65
CA VAL A 246 -18.23 1.24 36.62
C VAL A 246 -18.71 0.77 38.01
N THR A 247 -19.69 1.47 38.59
CA THR A 247 -20.25 1.15 39.90
C THR A 247 -21.78 1.11 39.85
N ASP A 248 -22.42 0.23 40.60
CA ASP A 248 -23.88 0.08 40.66
C ASP A 248 -24.60 1.36 41.13
N SER A 249 -23.88 2.29 41.77
CA SER A 249 -24.42 3.56 42.24
C SER A 249 -24.46 4.66 41.19
N GLN A 250 -23.79 4.46 40.04
CA GLN A 250 -23.80 5.43 38.93
C GLN A 250 -25.10 5.32 38.12
N HIS A 251 -25.49 6.43 37.48
CA HIS A 251 -26.57 6.42 36.51
C HIS A 251 -26.21 5.52 35.30
N GLU A 252 -27.21 4.80 34.77
CA GLU A 252 -27.03 3.84 33.65
C GLU A 252 -26.29 4.47 32.44
N GLU A 253 -26.63 5.73 32.12
CA GLU A 253 -25.95 6.47 31.04
C GLU A 253 -24.42 6.56 31.26
N LEU A 254 -24.00 6.87 32.49
CA LEU A 254 -22.58 6.99 32.84
C LEU A 254 -21.86 5.63 32.84
N GLN A 255 -22.55 4.56 33.21
CA GLN A 255 -22.03 3.20 33.11
C GLN A 255 -21.83 2.80 31.65
N THR A 256 -22.84 3.05 30.81
CA THR A 256 -22.81 2.72 29.37
C THR A 256 -21.63 3.36 28.65
N VAL A 257 -21.35 4.65 28.88
CA VAL A 257 -20.20 5.35 28.27
C VAL A 257 -18.89 4.67 28.62
N ARG A 258 -18.67 4.31 29.90
CA ARG A 258 -17.44 3.66 30.36
C ARG A 258 -17.28 2.26 29.80
N GLU A 259 -18.35 1.48 29.80
CA GLU A 259 -18.35 0.14 29.18
C GLU A 259 -18.04 0.18 27.70
N HIS A 260 -18.60 1.14 26.95
CA HIS A 260 -18.29 1.33 25.53
C HIS A 260 -16.83 1.68 25.31
N ILE A 261 -16.25 2.60 26.09
CA ILE A 261 -14.83 2.96 25.97
C ILE A 261 -13.95 1.72 26.17
N HIS A 262 -14.22 0.94 27.23
CA HIS A 262 -13.49 -0.29 27.51
C HIS A 262 -13.64 -1.36 26.41
N SER A 263 -14.81 -1.43 25.78
CA SER A 263 -15.10 -2.40 24.72
C SER A 263 -14.44 -2.04 23.40
N CYS A 264 -14.21 -0.75 23.14
CA CYS A 264 -13.74 -0.27 21.84
C CYS A 264 -12.22 -0.21 21.69
N PHE A 265 -11.47 0.03 22.77
CA PHE A 265 -10.01 0.15 22.72
C PHE A 265 -9.31 -1.07 23.31
N THR A 266 -8.24 -1.51 22.62
CA THR A 266 -7.43 -2.63 23.09
C THR A 266 -6.64 -2.25 24.35
N ASP A 267 -6.08 -1.03 24.36
CA ASP A 267 -5.30 -0.48 25.45
C ASP A 267 -5.78 0.92 25.77
N ILE A 268 -5.91 1.22 27.06
CA ILE A 268 -6.31 2.55 27.54
C ILE A 268 -5.33 2.95 28.65
N SER A 269 -4.70 4.08 28.48
CA SER A 269 -3.69 4.61 29.42
C SER A 269 -3.94 6.07 29.75
N CYS A 270 -3.29 6.56 30.79
CA CYS A 270 -3.36 7.95 31.18
C CYS A 270 -2.00 8.46 31.64
N PHE A 271 -1.71 9.70 31.32
CA PHE A 271 -0.50 10.39 31.75
C PHE A 271 -0.85 11.76 32.35
N LEU A 272 -0.39 12.02 33.56
CA LEU A 272 -0.60 13.29 34.24
C LEU A 272 0.64 14.20 34.01
N LEU A 273 0.41 15.30 33.27
CA LEU A 273 1.47 16.22 32.86
C LEU A 273 1.33 17.57 33.59
N PRO A 274 2.38 18.07 34.26
CA PRO A 274 2.34 19.38 34.93
C PRO A 274 2.15 20.53 33.94
N HIS A 275 1.92 21.72 34.44
CA HIS A 275 1.87 22.94 33.63
C HIS A 275 3.28 23.26 33.07
N PRO A 276 3.43 23.68 31.80
CA PRO A 276 4.72 23.93 31.17
C PRO A 276 5.47 25.17 31.72
N GLY A 277 4.81 25.98 32.52
CA GLY A 277 5.35 27.21 33.08
C GLY A 277 4.61 28.45 32.64
N LEU A 278 4.64 29.51 33.48
CA LEU A 278 3.90 30.74 33.23
C LEU A 278 4.41 31.49 31.99
N LYS A 279 5.73 31.49 31.76
CA LYS A 279 6.34 32.13 30.59
C LYS A 279 5.83 31.51 29.29
N VAL A 280 5.72 30.17 29.22
CA VAL A 280 5.17 29.46 28.07
C VAL A 280 3.72 29.88 27.78
N ALA A 281 2.93 30.09 28.82
CA ALA A 281 1.52 30.43 28.68
C ALA A 281 1.26 31.91 28.36
N THR A 282 2.14 32.83 28.78
CA THR A 282 1.86 34.26 28.78
C THR A 282 2.82 35.11 27.92
N SER A 283 3.98 34.58 27.53
CA SER A 283 4.94 35.33 26.71
C SER A 283 4.63 35.23 25.22
N PRO A 284 4.33 36.36 24.52
CA PRO A 284 4.13 36.36 23.08
C PRO A 284 5.43 36.11 22.29
N ALA A 285 6.59 36.24 22.94
CA ALA A 285 7.91 36.00 22.35
C ALA A 285 8.47 34.58 22.63
N PHE A 286 7.64 33.69 23.17
CA PHE A 286 8.06 32.31 23.41
C PHE A 286 8.09 31.50 22.11
N GLU A 287 9.26 31.00 21.75
CA GLU A 287 9.52 30.18 20.55
C GLU A 287 9.92 28.73 20.89
N GLY A 288 9.61 28.28 22.09
CA GLY A 288 9.88 26.92 22.52
C GLY A 288 11.24 26.68 23.19
N GLN A 289 11.93 27.76 23.62
CA GLN A 289 13.20 27.66 24.34
C GLN A 289 13.00 26.90 25.67
N LEU A 290 13.86 25.92 25.92
CA LEU A 290 13.79 25.05 27.12
C LEU A 290 14.06 25.80 28.43
N CYS A 291 14.83 26.91 28.40
CA CYS A 291 15.07 27.76 29.56
C CYS A 291 13.79 28.35 30.15
N ASP A 292 12.75 28.53 29.31
CA ASP A 292 11.46 29.08 29.71
C ASP A 292 10.43 28.02 30.12
N VAL A 293 10.75 26.73 29.92
CA VAL A 293 9.90 25.59 30.26
C VAL A 293 10.21 25.08 31.67
N ALA A 294 9.16 24.85 32.46
CA ALA A 294 9.30 24.38 33.85
C ALA A 294 10.07 23.05 33.95
N PRO A 295 10.98 22.90 34.92
CA PRO A 295 11.81 21.69 35.06
C PRO A 295 10.99 20.41 35.22
N GLU A 296 9.89 20.47 35.96
CA GLU A 296 8.98 19.33 36.18
C GLU A 296 8.34 18.89 34.86
N PHE A 297 7.93 19.83 34.01
CA PHE A 297 7.38 19.54 32.69
C PHE A 297 8.43 18.86 31.79
N LYS A 298 9.68 19.40 31.76
CA LYS A 298 10.81 18.78 31.04
C LYS A 298 11.07 17.35 31.51
N ALA A 299 11.04 17.13 32.83
CA ALA A 299 11.23 15.80 33.41
C ALA A 299 10.13 14.80 32.97
N GLN A 300 8.88 15.25 32.91
CA GLN A 300 7.77 14.42 32.47
C GLN A 300 7.79 14.17 30.95
N LEU A 301 8.23 15.12 30.12
CA LEU A 301 8.46 14.88 28.70
C LEU A 301 9.53 13.79 28.46
N LYS A 302 10.60 13.76 29.24
CA LYS A 302 11.65 12.72 29.18
C LYS A 302 11.11 11.32 29.54
N SER A 303 9.99 11.24 30.24
CA SER A 303 9.32 9.98 30.53
C SER A 303 8.28 9.62 29.45
N LEU A 304 7.45 10.60 29.05
CA LEU A 304 6.32 10.39 28.14
C LEU A 304 6.77 10.03 26.71
N ILE A 305 7.64 10.84 26.11
CA ILE A 305 7.94 10.73 24.68
C ILE A 305 8.72 9.47 24.34
N PRO A 306 9.75 9.05 25.10
CA PRO A 306 10.40 7.77 24.86
C PRO A 306 9.46 6.57 25.05
N GLU A 307 8.50 6.61 25.96
CA GLU A 307 7.55 5.53 26.16
C GLU A 307 6.61 5.38 24.93
N LEU A 308 6.25 6.48 24.28
CA LEU A 308 5.41 6.46 23.08
C LEU A 308 6.16 6.09 21.80
N LEU A 309 7.44 6.45 21.69
CA LEU A 309 8.20 6.40 20.43
C LEU A 309 9.38 5.44 20.44
N HIS A 310 9.63 4.73 21.56
CA HIS A 310 10.71 3.74 21.63
C HIS A 310 10.45 2.58 20.66
N PRO A 311 11.44 2.08 19.92
CA PRO A 311 11.28 1.01 18.93
C PRO A 311 10.52 -0.22 19.41
N ASP A 312 10.69 -0.61 20.66
CA ASP A 312 10.02 -1.79 21.24
C ASP A 312 8.60 -1.50 21.76
N ARG A 313 8.19 -0.23 21.80
CA ARG A 313 6.87 0.21 22.27
C ARG A 313 5.92 0.56 21.13
N VAL A 314 6.45 1.03 20.00
CA VAL A 314 5.62 1.41 18.85
C VAL A 314 4.88 0.20 18.29
N ALA A 315 3.56 0.25 18.26
CA ALA A 315 2.70 -0.77 17.69
C ALA A 315 2.26 -0.36 16.28
N ALA A 316 2.44 -1.24 15.30
CA ALA A 316 1.93 -0.98 13.96
C ALA A 316 0.40 -0.83 13.99
N LYS A 317 -0.13 0.02 13.10
CA LYS A 317 -1.58 0.13 12.92
C LYS A 317 -2.15 -1.21 12.48
N GLU A 318 -3.17 -1.64 13.17
CA GLU A 318 -3.93 -2.84 12.83
C GLU A 318 -5.41 -2.49 12.62
N ILE A 319 -6.00 -3.07 11.59
CA ILE A 319 -7.43 -3.01 11.33
C ILE A 319 -7.90 -4.43 11.07
N ASN A 320 -8.87 -4.89 11.84
CA ASN A 320 -9.36 -6.27 11.81
C ASN A 320 -8.24 -7.32 11.99
N GLY A 321 -7.25 -7.03 12.84
CA GLY A 321 -6.10 -7.91 13.09
C GLY A 321 -5.08 -8.00 11.96
N ASN A 322 -5.23 -7.19 10.90
CA ASN A 322 -4.25 -7.06 9.84
C ASN A 322 -3.41 -5.80 10.05
N LYS A 323 -2.10 -5.94 9.96
CA LYS A 323 -1.18 -4.79 10.01
C LYS A 323 -1.30 -3.97 8.72
N VAL A 324 -1.48 -2.67 8.87
CA VAL A 324 -1.66 -1.72 7.77
C VAL A 324 -0.30 -1.22 7.30
N THR A 325 -0.08 -1.21 5.98
CA THR A 325 1.08 -0.55 5.37
C THR A 325 0.78 0.92 5.07
N CYS A 326 1.81 1.73 4.78
CA CYS A 326 1.60 3.11 4.36
C CYS A 326 0.67 3.22 3.14
N ARG A 327 0.81 2.33 2.15
CA ARG A 327 -0.10 2.24 1.00
C ARG A 327 -1.54 1.92 1.44
N GLY A 328 -1.71 0.95 2.32
CA GLY A 328 -3.03 0.58 2.86
C GLY A 328 -3.69 1.74 3.59
N LEU A 329 -2.93 2.52 4.37
CA LEU A 329 -3.45 3.67 5.10
C LEU A 329 -4.06 4.74 4.17
N LEU A 330 -3.46 4.96 2.99
CA LEU A 330 -4.02 5.86 1.97
C LEU A 330 -5.43 5.44 1.54
N GLU A 331 -5.66 4.15 1.33
CA GLU A 331 -6.97 3.65 0.92
C GLU A 331 -8.00 3.79 2.05
N PHE A 332 -7.60 3.60 3.31
CA PHE A 332 -8.47 3.86 4.46
C PHE A 332 -8.88 5.34 4.55
N PHE A 333 -7.94 6.27 4.37
CA PHE A 333 -8.27 7.71 4.34
C PHE A 333 -9.27 8.04 3.23
N LYS A 334 -9.05 7.52 2.02
CA LYS A 334 -9.97 7.74 0.88
C LYS A 334 -11.38 7.20 1.15
N ALA A 335 -11.47 6.00 1.73
CA ALA A 335 -12.77 5.39 2.04
C ALA A 335 -13.52 6.16 3.11
N TYR A 336 -12.84 6.53 4.20
CA TYR A 336 -13.48 7.26 5.30
C TYR A 336 -13.95 8.65 4.89
N ILE A 337 -13.14 9.40 4.14
CA ILE A 337 -13.53 10.74 3.68
C ILE A 337 -14.81 10.73 2.83
N LYS A 338 -14.97 9.74 1.94
CA LYS A 338 -16.19 9.61 1.13
C LYS A 338 -17.46 9.58 1.98
N ILE A 339 -17.40 8.97 3.16
CA ILE A 339 -18.55 8.86 4.05
C ILE A 339 -18.87 10.19 4.71
N TYR A 340 -17.84 10.92 5.12
CA TYR A 340 -17.99 12.20 5.79
C TYR A 340 -18.29 13.37 4.86
N GLN A 341 -18.32 13.17 3.53
CA GLN A 341 -18.74 14.16 2.55
C GLN A 341 -20.26 14.36 2.49
N GLY A 342 -21.06 13.55 3.21
CA GLY A 342 -22.51 13.71 3.31
C GLY A 342 -22.92 14.90 4.22
N GLU A 343 -24.20 15.32 4.12
CA GLU A 343 -24.74 16.42 4.92
C GLU A 343 -24.86 16.09 6.41
N ASP A 344 -25.16 14.83 6.73
CA ASP A 344 -25.30 14.33 8.11
C ASP A 344 -24.08 13.53 8.57
N LEU A 345 -23.90 13.39 9.88
CA LEU A 345 -22.93 12.44 10.43
C LEU A 345 -23.30 11.03 9.96
N PRO A 346 -22.32 10.25 9.48
CA PRO A 346 -22.59 8.93 8.94
C PRO A 346 -23.12 7.99 10.06
N GLU A 347 -24.07 7.14 9.70
CA GLU A 347 -24.48 6.07 10.58
C GLU A 347 -23.31 5.10 10.84
N PRO A 348 -23.22 4.50 12.02
CA PRO A 348 -22.16 3.53 12.35
C PRO A 348 -22.05 2.37 11.33
N LYS A 349 -23.17 1.87 10.81
CA LYS A 349 -23.20 0.84 9.77
C LYS A 349 -22.45 1.28 8.49
N THR A 350 -22.59 2.55 8.10
CA THR A 350 -21.90 3.10 6.94
C THR A 350 -20.39 3.14 7.14
N MET A 351 -19.93 3.47 8.36
CA MET A 351 -18.51 3.43 8.72
C MET A 351 -17.93 2.02 8.68
N LEU A 352 -18.70 1.03 9.18
CA LEU A 352 -18.29 -0.36 9.10
C LEU A 352 -18.14 -0.83 7.64
N MET A 353 -19.07 -0.48 6.77
CA MET A 353 -19.00 -0.78 5.34
C MET A 353 -17.78 -0.14 4.67
N ALA A 354 -17.47 1.12 4.99
CA ALA A 354 -16.28 1.77 4.46
C ALA A 354 -14.98 1.16 4.97
N THR A 355 -14.96 0.77 6.23
CA THR A 355 -13.81 0.03 6.78
C THR A 355 -13.63 -1.31 6.05
N ALA A 356 -14.73 -2.02 5.78
CA ALA A 356 -14.71 -3.24 5.00
C ALA A 356 -14.24 -3.00 3.56
N GLU A 357 -14.73 -1.94 2.90
CA GLU A 357 -14.29 -1.54 1.57
C GLU A 357 -12.78 -1.24 1.54
N ALA A 358 -12.30 -0.38 2.43
CA ALA A 358 -10.89 -0.04 2.52
C ALA A 358 -9.99 -1.26 2.83
N ASN A 359 -10.46 -2.16 3.71
CA ASN A 359 -9.75 -3.40 4.02
C ASN A 359 -9.62 -4.31 2.80
N ASN A 360 -10.70 -4.49 2.02
CA ASN A 360 -10.67 -5.28 0.80
C ASN A 360 -9.81 -4.62 -0.28
N LEU A 361 -9.91 -3.30 -0.47
CA LEU A 361 -9.06 -2.56 -1.41
C LEU A 361 -7.57 -2.65 -1.05
N ALA A 362 -7.23 -2.56 0.24
CA ALA A 362 -5.86 -2.75 0.71
C ALA A 362 -5.35 -4.17 0.42
N ALA A 363 -6.19 -5.20 0.58
CA ALA A 363 -5.85 -6.58 0.24
C ALA A 363 -5.66 -6.75 -1.28
N VAL A 364 -6.52 -6.16 -2.11
CA VAL A 364 -6.38 -6.12 -3.59
C VAL A 364 -5.06 -5.45 -3.97
N ALA A 365 -4.77 -4.27 -3.43
CA ALA A 365 -3.53 -3.54 -3.73
C ALA A 365 -2.27 -4.34 -3.36
N SER A 366 -2.27 -5.05 -2.23
CA SER A 366 -1.16 -5.91 -1.81
C SER A 366 -0.97 -7.10 -2.75
N ALA A 367 -2.05 -7.78 -3.15
CA ALA A 367 -2.01 -8.91 -4.07
C ALA A 367 -1.51 -8.50 -5.47
N LYS A 368 -1.98 -7.36 -5.98
CA LYS A 368 -1.50 -6.76 -7.24
C LYS A 368 -0.01 -6.44 -7.21
N ASP A 369 0.46 -5.85 -6.11
CA ASP A 369 1.87 -5.49 -5.96
C ASP A 369 2.76 -6.74 -5.93
N GLN A 370 2.31 -7.83 -5.30
CA GLN A 370 3.01 -9.11 -5.32
C GLN A 370 3.12 -9.66 -6.75
N TYR A 371 2.03 -9.67 -7.51
CA TYR A 371 2.02 -10.08 -8.91
C TYR A 371 2.94 -9.20 -9.76
N TYR A 372 2.84 -7.87 -9.61
CA TYR A 372 3.70 -6.90 -10.30
C TYR A 372 5.19 -7.18 -10.04
N LYS A 373 5.60 -7.29 -8.77
CA LYS A 373 6.99 -7.57 -8.38
C LYS A 373 7.51 -8.87 -8.97
N ASN A 374 6.67 -9.90 -9.07
CA ASN A 374 7.05 -11.19 -9.63
C ASN A 374 7.16 -11.14 -11.15
N MET A 375 6.23 -10.48 -11.85
CA MET A 375 6.29 -10.30 -13.30
C MET A 375 7.44 -9.40 -13.72
N GLU A 376 7.74 -8.35 -12.96
CA GLU A 376 8.88 -7.45 -13.22
C GLU A 376 10.22 -8.19 -13.19
N LYS A 377 10.38 -9.18 -12.30
CA LYS A 377 11.57 -10.05 -12.25
C LYS A 377 11.69 -11.00 -13.44
N VAL A 378 10.59 -11.32 -14.12
CA VAL A 378 10.55 -12.28 -15.23
C VAL A 378 10.69 -11.60 -16.58
N CYS A 379 9.97 -10.51 -16.82
CA CYS A 379 9.92 -9.83 -18.11
C CYS A 379 9.89 -8.30 -18.03
N GLY A 380 10.17 -7.71 -16.85
CA GLY A 380 10.23 -6.27 -16.67
C GLY A 380 11.46 -5.61 -17.33
N GLY A 381 11.42 -4.28 -17.47
CA GLY A 381 12.53 -3.47 -17.95
C GLY A 381 13.23 -4.02 -19.18
N ASP A 382 14.57 -4.06 -19.15
CA ASP A 382 15.44 -4.52 -20.24
C ASP A 382 15.71 -6.03 -20.21
N LEU A 383 14.98 -6.81 -19.41
CA LEU A 383 15.13 -8.27 -19.40
C LEU A 383 14.84 -8.87 -20.79
N PRO A 384 15.54 -9.96 -21.17
CA PRO A 384 15.40 -10.56 -22.49
C PRO A 384 13.98 -11.12 -22.73
N TYR A 385 13.64 -11.30 -24.01
CA TYR A 385 12.40 -11.92 -24.43
C TYR A 385 12.22 -13.34 -23.84
N VAL A 386 11.04 -13.63 -23.35
CA VAL A 386 10.64 -14.94 -22.82
C VAL A 386 9.64 -15.57 -23.78
N ALA A 387 9.73 -16.91 -24.00
CA ALA A 387 8.79 -17.61 -24.85
C ALA A 387 7.35 -17.47 -24.29
N PRO A 388 6.32 -17.21 -25.14
CA PRO A 388 4.96 -16.94 -24.69
C PRO A 388 4.38 -18.01 -23.78
N GLU A 389 4.58 -19.28 -24.10
CA GLU A 389 4.11 -20.42 -23.31
C GLU A 389 4.71 -20.43 -21.89
N SER A 390 6.03 -20.17 -21.78
CA SER A 390 6.71 -20.10 -20.49
C SER A 390 6.35 -18.84 -19.69
N LEU A 391 6.06 -17.74 -20.37
CA LEU A 391 5.63 -16.50 -19.73
C LEU A 391 4.20 -16.67 -19.17
N GLU A 392 3.31 -17.30 -19.94
CA GLU A 392 1.93 -17.59 -19.54
C GLU A 392 1.89 -18.56 -18.35
N GLU A 393 2.70 -19.63 -18.35
CA GLU A 393 2.81 -20.58 -17.24
C GLU A 393 3.21 -19.87 -15.94
N LYS A 394 4.24 -18.99 -16.01
CA LYS A 394 4.69 -18.21 -14.86
C LYS A 394 3.63 -17.20 -14.39
N SER A 395 2.97 -16.51 -15.32
CA SER A 395 1.90 -15.59 -15.00
C SER A 395 0.75 -16.30 -14.29
N ASN A 396 0.30 -17.45 -14.79
CA ASN A 396 -0.75 -18.26 -14.18
C ASN A 396 -0.37 -18.75 -12.77
N PHE A 397 0.91 -19.03 -12.55
CA PHE A 397 1.41 -19.35 -11.20
C PHE A 397 1.33 -18.14 -10.27
N PHE A 398 1.77 -16.94 -10.72
CA PHE A 398 1.74 -15.73 -9.91
C PHE A 398 0.32 -15.20 -9.67
N VAL A 399 -0.60 -15.40 -10.61
CA VAL A 399 -2.04 -15.12 -10.41
C VAL A 399 -2.59 -15.96 -9.27
N LYS A 400 -2.31 -17.28 -9.25
CA LYS A 400 -2.75 -18.16 -8.16
C LYS A 400 -2.15 -17.74 -6.82
N GLU A 401 -0.89 -17.34 -6.80
CA GLU A 401 -0.21 -16.86 -5.59
C GLU A 401 -0.84 -15.55 -5.09
N ALA A 402 -1.14 -14.59 -5.98
CA ALA A 402 -1.81 -13.34 -5.64
C ALA A 402 -3.24 -13.57 -5.12
N LEU A 403 -4.03 -14.44 -5.76
CA LEU A 403 -5.38 -14.80 -5.30
C LEU A 403 -5.35 -15.53 -3.95
N HIS A 404 -4.35 -16.39 -3.73
CA HIS A 404 -4.17 -17.03 -2.43
C HIS A 404 -3.80 -16.01 -1.34
N ALA A 405 -2.91 -15.06 -1.63
CA ALA A 405 -2.56 -13.99 -0.69
C ALA A 405 -3.78 -13.13 -0.36
N PHE A 406 -4.61 -12.77 -1.36
CA PHE A 406 -5.88 -12.09 -1.14
C PHE A 406 -6.82 -12.92 -0.27
N SER A 407 -7.01 -14.21 -0.56
CA SER A 407 -7.96 -15.09 0.16
C SER A 407 -7.52 -15.36 1.60
N SER A 408 -6.22 -15.45 1.87
CA SER A 408 -5.67 -15.70 3.22
C SER A 408 -5.74 -14.49 4.14
N THR A 409 -5.89 -13.28 3.60
CA THR A 409 -6.03 -12.05 4.38
C THR A 409 -7.41 -12.02 5.04
N LYS A 410 -7.48 -11.73 6.35
CA LYS A 410 -8.76 -11.49 7.03
C LYS A 410 -9.45 -10.28 6.43
N LYS A 411 -10.69 -10.46 5.99
CA LYS A 411 -11.50 -9.44 5.33
C LYS A 411 -12.78 -9.17 6.13
N MET A 412 -13.37 -8.01 5.87
CA MET A 412 -14.62 -7.56 6.47
C MET A 412 -15.72 -7.44 5.41
N GLY A 413 -16.99 -7.39 5.83
CA GLY A 413 -18.13 -7.11 4.95
C GLY A 413 -18.86 -8.34 4.42
N GLY A 414 -18.55 -9.55 4.94
CA GLY A 414 -19.21 -10.79 4.52
C GLY A 414 -18.67 -11.37 3.21
N GLN A 415 -19.12 -12.59 2.88
CA GLN A 415 -18.58 -13.36 1.74
C GLN A 415 -18.89 -12.70 0.40
N GLU A 416 -20.13 -12.26 0.18
CA GLU A 416 -20.57 -11.63 -1.07
C GLU A 416 -19.76 -10.37 -1.40
N PHE A 417 -19.43 -9.58 -0.36
CA PHE A 417 -18.62 -8.38 -0.49
C PHE A 417 -17.18 -8.73 -0.87
N CYS A 418 -16.60 -9.75 -0.25
CA CYS A 418 -15.26 -10.25 -0.58
C CYS A 418 -15.18 -10.81 -2.00
N ASP A 419 -16.20 -11.54 -2.45
CA ASP A 419 -16.25 -12.14 -3.78
C ASP A 419 -16.28 -11.06 -4.89
N ARG A 420 -16.93 -9.93 -4.65
CA ARG A 420 -16.92 -8.78 -5.56
C ARG A 420 -15.49 -8.24 -5.75
N TYR A 421 -14.75 -8.04 -4.67
CA TYR A 421 -13.36 -7.54 -4.73
C TYR A 421 -12.39 -8.58 -5.30
N GLN A 422 -12.65 -9.87 -5.08
CA GLN A 422 -11.89 -10.91 -5.74
C GLN A 422 -12.06 -10.88 -7.26
N SER A 423 -13.29 -10.73 -7.75
CA SER A 423 -13.57 -10.63 -9.18
C SER A 423 -12.94 -9.37 -9.80
N GLU A 424 -12.90 -8.27 -9.07
CA GLU A 424 -12.21 -7.05 -9.49
C GLU A 424 -10.70 -7.27 -9.58
N LEU A 425 -10.10 -7.94 -8.58
CA LEU A 425 -8.68 -8.31 -8.60
C LEU A 425 -8.35 -9.21 -9.80
N GLU A 426 -9.16 -10.22 -10.09
CA GLU A 426 -8.95 -11.12 -11.23
C GLU A 426 -8.94 -10.34 -12.55
N LYS A 427 -9.85 -9.39 -12.72
CA LYS A 427 -9.91 -8.53 -13.90
C LYS A 427 -8.67 -7.64 -14.03
N GLU A 428 -8.23 -7.02 -12.95
CA GLU A 428 -7.05 -6.16 -12.94
C GLU A 428 -5.76 -6.95 -13.20
N LEU A 429 -5.65 -8.17 -12.68
CA LEU A 429 -4.52 -9.07 -12.97
C LEU A 429 -4.48 -9.47 -14.45
N GLU A 430 -5.65 -9.70 -15.08
CA GLU A 430 -5.74 -9.96 -16.51
C GLU A 430 -5.31 -8.74 -17.35
N GLU A 431 -5.72 -7.53 -16.98
CA GLU A 431 -5.27 -6.30 -17.64
C GLU A 431 -3.73 -6.11 -17.53
N MET A 432 -3.17 -6.41 -16.36
CA MET A 432 -1.72 -6.39 -16.14
C MET A 432 -1.01 -7.45 -17.00
N TRP A 433 -1.55 -8.67 -17.08
CA TRP A 433 -1.03 -9.73 -17.93
C TRP A 433 -0.97 -9.30 -19.40
N GLN A 434 -2.05 -8.72 -19.93
CA GLN A 434 -2.09 -8.23 -21.32
C GLN A 434 -1.01 -7.16 -21.57
N SER A 435 -0.75 -6.30 -20.59
CA SER A 435 0.31 -5.30 -20.68
C SER A 435 1.70 -5.96 -20.75
N TYR A 436 1.99 -6.90 -19.86
CA TYR A 436 3.27 -7.63 -19.84
C TYR A 436 3.47 -8.49 -21.08
N SER A 437 2.42 -9.16 -21.56
CA SER A 437 2.47 -9.95 -22.79
C SER A 437 2.83 -9.08 -24.00
N LYS A 438 2.19 -7.92 -24.16
CA LYS A 438 2.52 -6.95 -25.23
C LYS A 438 3.94 -6.40 -25.09
N HIS A 439 4.37 -6.09 -23.86
CA HIS A 439 5.73 -5.63 -23.60
C HIS A 439 6.76 -6.70 -23.97
N ASN A 440 6.52 -7.95 -23.59
CA ASN A 440 7.41 -9.06 -23.95
C ASN A 440 7.43 -9.30 -25.47
N GLU A 441 6.28 -9.23 -26.17
CA GLU A 441 6.23 -9.32 -27.62
C GLU A 441 7.04 -8.23 -28.30
N SER A 442 7.05 -7.01 -27.78
CA SER A 442 7.83 -5.90 -28.31
C SER A 442 9.35 -6.13 -28.27
N LYS A 443 9.82 -7.01 -27.36
CA LYS A 443 11.21 -7.44 -27.22
C LYS A 443 11.61 -8.55 -28.18
N ASN A 444 10.65 -9.13 -28.92
CA ASN A 444 10.91 -10.24 -29.84
C ASN A 444 11.62 -9.76 -31.10
N LEU A 445 12.94 -9.77 -31.10
CA LEU A 445 13.78 -9.43 -32.25
C LEU A 445 13.49 -10.32 -33.47
N PHE A 446 13.15 -11.60 -33.23
CA PHE A 446 12.80 -12.51 -34.34
C PHE A 446 11.53 -12.09 -35.07
N SER A 447 10.55 -11.53 -34.36
CA SER A 447 9.35 -10.96 -34.99
C SER A 447 9.69 -9.78 -35.92
N ALA A 448 10.64 -8.94 -35.53
CA ALA A 448 11.08 -7.81 -36.33
C ALA A 448 11.90 -8.23 -37.58
N PHE A 449 12.67 -9.33 -37.48
CA PHE A 449 13.46 -9.86 -38.58
C PHE A 449 12.72 -10.87 -39.46
N ARG A 450 11.53 -11.35 -39.07
CA ARG A 450 10.78 -12.38 -39.79
C ARG A 450 10.49 -12.00 -41.24
N THR A 451 9.93 -10.83 -41.47
CA THR A 451 9.54 -10.36 -42.79
C THR A 451 10.73 -10.18 -43.75
N PRO A 452 11.83 -9.44 -43.37
CA PRO A 452 12.97 -9.30 -44.26
C PRO A 452 13.68 -10.64 -44.49
N ALA A 453 13.72 -11.55 -43.51
CA ALA A 453 14.32 -12.86 -43.68
C ALA A 453 13.56 -13.73 -44.70
N VAL A 454 12.23 -13.75 -44.60
CA VAL A 454 11.36 -14.50 -45.54
C VAL A 454 11.49 -13.94 -46.94
N LEU A 455 11.44 -12.61 -47.12
CA LEU A 455 11.61 -11.98 -48.43
C LEU A 455 13.02 -12.23 -49.01
N PHE A 456 14.05 -12.18 -48.16
CA PHE A 456 15.42 -12.48 -48.60
C PHE A 456 15.60 -13.94 -49.06
N VAL A 457 15.09 -14.90 -48.30
CA VAL A 457 15.12 -16.32 -48.69
C VAL A 457 14.33 -16.54 -49.99
N LEU A 458 13.18 -15.87 -50.16
CA LEU A 458 12.40 -15.94 -51.40
C LEU A 458 13.18 -15.39 -52.62
N VAL A 459 13.89 -14.26 -52.46
CA VAL A 459 14.77 -13.69 -53.47
C VAL A 459 15.87 -14.70 -53.87
N CYS A 460 16.53 -15.31 -52.88
CA CYS A 460 17.58 -16.32 -53.16
C CYS A 460 17.03 -17.53 -53.90
N LEU A 461 15.86 -18.04 -53.50
CA LEU A 461 15.20 -19.17 -54.14
C LEU A 461 14.80 -18.87 -55.59
N LEU A 462 14.22 -17.70 -55.88
CA LEU A 462 13.84 -17.27 -57.22
C LEU A 462 15.06 -17.09 -58.11
N TYR A 463 16.15 -16.54 -57.57
CA TYR A 463 17.42 -16.37 -58.30
C TYR A 463 18.02 -17.73 -58.67
N ILE A 464 18.10 -18.70 -57.75
CA ILE A 464 18.59 -20.05 -58.03
C ILE A 464 17.70 -20.72 -59.07
N LEU A 465 16.36 -20.60 -58.92
CA LEU A 465 15.41 -21.23 -59.85
C LEU A 465 15.50 -20.66 -61.25
N SER A 466 15.67 -19.31 -61.38
CA SER A 466 15.92 -18.66 -62.67
C SER A 466 17.19 -19.22 -63.34
N GLY A 467 18.29 -19.35 -62.59
CA GLY A 467 19.54 -19.93 -63.08
C GLY A 467 19.38 -21.37 -63.58
N VAL A 468 18.63 -22.20 -62.85
CA VAL A 468 18.34 -23.59 -63.27
C VAL A 468 17.50 -23.61 -64.55
N PHE A 469 16.45 -22.79 -64.67
CA PHE A 469 15.65 -22.72 -65.88
C PHE A 469 16.44 -22.23 -67.09
N LEU A 470 17.34 -21.28 -66.93
CA LEU A 470 18.27 -20.85 -68.00
C LEU A 470 19.19 -21.96 -68.41
N PHE A 471 19.75 -22.73 -67.47
CA PHE A 471 20.63 -23.86 -67.74
C PHE A 471 19.94 -24.98 -68.50
N VAL A 472 18.64 -25.23 -68.21
CA VAL A 472 17.80 -26.24 -68.88
C VAL A 472 17.25 -25.73 -70.26
N GLY A 473 17.45 -24.45 -70.58
CA GLY A 473 16.97 -23.86 -71.84
C GLY A 473 15.53 -23.37 -71.82
N LEU A 474 14.90 -23.28 -70.63
CA LEU A 474 13.53 -22.82 -70.45
C LEU A 474 13.49 -21.29 -70.20
N SER A 475 13.85 -20.50 -71.20
CA SER A 475 14.04 -19.05 -71.09
C SER A 475 12.80 -18.27 -70.66
N THR A 476 11.60 -18.71 -71.08
CA THR A 476 10.34 -18.09 -70.69
C THR A 476 10.03 -18.23 -69.21
N PHE A 477 10.34 -19.38 -68.60
CA PHE A 477 10.18 -19.61 -67.15
C PHE A 477 11.22 -18.83 -66.34
N ALA A 478 12.45 -18.72 -66.84
CA ALA A 478 13.49 -17.88 -66.24
C ALA A 478 13.05 -16.41 -66.22
N LEU A 479 12.49 -15.88 -67.30
CA LEU A 479 11.99 -14.51 -67.35
C LEU A 479 10.87 -14.26 -66.32
N VAL A 480 9.98 -15.21 -66.12
CA VAL A 480 8.90 -15.11 -65.11
C VAL A 480 9.52 -15.07 -63.72
N CYS A 481 10.55 -15.91 -63.42
CA CYS A 481 11.25 -15.88 -62.13
C CYS A 481 11.97 -14.55 -61.90
N ASP A 482 12.59 -13.97 -62.96
CA ASP A 482 13.29 -12.67 -62.84
C ASP A 482 12.31 -11.52 -62.62
N CYS A 483 11.15 -11.52 -63.28
CA CYS A 483 10.10 -10.54 -63.04
C CYS A 483 9.55 -10.63 -61.63
N THR A 484 9.26 -11.84 -61.12
CA THR A 484 8.82 -12.06 -59.73
C THR A 484 9.86 -11.69 -58.73
N LEU A 485 11.12 -11.96 -58.96
CA LEU A 485 12.26 -11.55 -58.13
C LEU A 485 12.32 -10.01 -58.05
N GLY A 486 12.13 -9.29 -59.15
CA GLY A 486 12.05 -7.83 -59.16
C GLY A 486 10.93 -7.28 -58.30
N VAL A 487 9.72 -7.89 -58.33
CA VAL A 487 8.61 -7.52 -57.48
C VAL A 487 8.89 -7.75 -55.99
N VAL A 488 9.48 -8.89 -55.64
CA VAL A 488 9.85 -9.22 -54.25
C VAL A 488 10.93 -8.27 -53.73
N MET A 489 11.94 -7.93 -54.57
CA MET A 489 12.95 -6.94 -54.21
C MET A 489 12.34 -5.56 -53.95
N MET A 490 11.40 -5.10 -54.79
CA MET A 490 10.68 -3.85 -54.58
C MET A 490 9.84 -3.87 -53.31
N ALA A 491 9.19 -4.99 -53.02
CA ALA A 491 8.42 -5.16 -51.76
C ALA A 491 9.35 -5.08 -50.54
N MET A 492 10.55 -5.70 -50.60
CA MET A 492 11.53 -5.65 -49.52
C MET A 492 12.06 -4.21 -49.29
N LEU A 493 12.38 -3.49 -50.37
CA LEU A 493 12.84 -2.09 -50.26
C LEU A 493 11.71 -1.17 -49.73
N THR A 494 10.48 -1.37 -50.18
CA THR A 494 9.30 -0.62 -49.72
C THR A 494 9.08 -0.89 -48.24
N TRP A 495 9.14 -2.15 -47.80
CA TRP A 495 9.02 -2.51 -46.41
C TRP A 495 10.12 -1.86 -45.55
N ALA A 496 11.38 -1.91 -45.99
CA ALA A 496 12.49 -1.27 -45.30
C ALA A 496 12.31 0.26 -45.19
N PHE A 497 11.87 0.91 -46.27
CA PHE A 497 11.58 2.34 -46.28
C PHE A 497 10.45 2.70 -45.30
N ILE A 498 9.35 1.94 -45.29
CA ILE A 498 8.23 2.14 -44.36
C ILE A 498 8.69 1.98 -42.91
N ARG A 499 9.51 0.95 -42.64
CA ARG A 499 10.01 0.66 -41.29
C ARG A 499 10.94 1.76 -40.78
N TYR A 500 11.78 2.32 -41.66
CA TYR A 500 12.69 3.41 -41.32
C TYR A 500 11.98 4.76 -41.22
N SER A 501 11.04 5.09 -42.15
CA SER A 501 10.38 6.39 -42.22
C SER A 501 9.16 6.51 -41.31
N GLY A 502 8.60 5.39 -40.84
CA GLY A 502 7.37 5.33 -40.04
C GLY A 502 6.09 5.73 -40.78
N ARG A 503 6.19 6.04 -42.10
CA ARG A 503 5.04 6.43 -42.97
C ARG A 503 4.41 5.19 -43.59
N TYR A 504 3.14 5.28 -43.98
CA TYR A 504 2.39 4.21 -44.70
C TYR A 504 2.36 2.87 -43.96
N ARG A 505 2.18 2.86 -42.65
CA ARG A 505 2.19 1.66 -41.78
C ARG A 505 1.23 0.57 -42.23
N HIS A 506 0.08 0.92 -42.83
CA HIS A 506 -0.91 -0.04 -43.37
C HIS A 506 -0.34 -0.87 -44.53
N VAL A 507 0.48 -0.27 -45.40
CA VAL A 507 1.16 -1.00 -46.50
C VAL A 507 2.25 -1.93 -45.93
N GLY A 508 2.99 -1.49 -44.91
CA GLY A 508 3.96 -2.33 -44.21
C GLY A 508 3.27 -3.55 -43.57
N GLY A 509 2.13 -3.35 -42.92
CA GLY A 509 1.32 -4.45 -42.35
C GLY A 509 0.84 -5.46 -43.39
N ALA A 510 0.45 -5.01 -44.59
CA ALA A 510 0.06 -5.92 -45.67
C ALA A 510 1.27 -6.77 -46.17
N ILE A 511 2.46 -6.19 -46.25
CA ILE A 511 3.68 -6.93 -46.59
C ILE A 511 4.06 -7.94 -45.51
N ASP A 512 3.93 -7.56 -44.21
CA ASP A 512 4.16 -8.46 -43.09
C ASP A 512 3.18 -9.65 -43.07
N GLN A 513 1.91 -9.40 -43.40
CA GLN A 513 0.89 -10.43 -43.53
C GLN A 513 1.18 -11.39 -44.69
N ALA A 514 1.53 -10.84 -45.86
CA ALA A 514 1.90 -11.66 -47.04
C ALA A 514 3.13 -12.54 -46.74
N ALA A 515 4.17 -11.99 -46.12
CA ALA A 515 5.35 -12.75 -45.73
C ALA A 515 5.00 -13.86 -44.71
N GLY A 516 4.05 -13.57 -43.78
CA GLY A 516 3.52 -14.55 -42.82
C GLY A 516 2.83 -15.73 -43.49
N VAL A 517 2.00 -15.47 -44.51
CA VAL A 517 1.32 -16.53 -45.29
C VAL A 517 2.36 -17.39 -46.05
N VAL A 518 3.35 -16.79 -46.64
CA VAL A 518 4.45 -17.53 -47.33
C VAL A 518 5.20 -18.43 -46.36
N LEU A 519 5.56 -17.94 -45.19
CA LEU A 519 6.26 -18.70 -44.16
C LEU A 519 5.42 -19.89 -43.67
N GLU A 520 4.13 -19.70 -43.44
CA GLU A 520 3.23 -20.75 -42.99
C GLU A 520 3.04 -21.83 -44.07
N GLN A 521 2.96 -21.44 -45.34
CA GLN A 521 2.88 -22.37 -46.45
C GLN A 521 4.16 -23.22 -46.57
N VAL A 522 5.32 -22.59 -46.37
CA VAL A 522 6.60 -23.29 -46.34
C VAL A 522 6.68 -24.26 -45.16
N ARG A 523 6.18 -23.87 -43.99
CA ARG A 523 6.12 -24.72 -42.80
C ARG A 523 5.25 -25.94 -42.99
N ILE A 524 4.08 -25.77 -43.56
CA ILE A 524 3.14 -26.87 -43.87
C ILE A 524 3.78 -27.83 -44.87
N THR A 525 4.40 -27.29 -45.93
CA THR A 525 5.07 -28.09 -46.96
C THR A 525 6.25 -28.88 -46.38
N ALA A 526 7.07 -28.24 -45.53
CA ALA A 526 8.21 -28.89 -44.86
C ALA A 526 7.74 -30.02 -43.91
N LEU A 527 6.66 -29.82 -43.16
CA LEU A 527 6.07 -30.85 -42.32
C LEU A 527 5.53 -32.02 -43.15
N PHE A 528 4.88 -31.74 -44.29
CA PHE A 528 4.39 -32.76 -45.19
C PHE A 528 5.54 -33.58 -45.78
N VAL A 529 6.61 -32.95 -46.27
CA VAL A 529 7.83 -33.59 -46.79
C VAL A 529 8.51 -34.41 -45.69
N HIS A 530 8.64 -33.89 -44.48
CA HIS A 530 9.26 -34.61 -43.37
C HIS A 530 8.46 -35.86 -43.01
N ASN A 531 7.15 -35.75 -42.92
CA ASN A 531 6.26 -36.91 -42.65
C ASN A 531 6.32 -37.93 -43.75
N HIS A 532 6.36 -37.51 -45.04
CA HIS A 532 6.48 -38.41 -46.17
C HIS A 532 7.84 -39.11 -46.20
N PHE A 533 8.92 -38.41 -45.88
CA PHE A 533 10.27 -38.96 -45.79
C PHE A 533 10.42 -39.93 -44.63
N SER A 534 9.86 -39.64 -43.49
CA SER A 534 9.81 -40.52 -42.33
C SER A 534 9.03 -41.79 -42.62
N GLN A 535 7.88 -41.70 -43.29
CA GLN A 535 7.11 -42.87 -43.73
C GLN A 535 7.90 -43.70 -44.76
N THR A 536 8.59 -43.11 -45.71
CA THR A 536 9.40 -43.86 -46.72
C THR A 536 10.62 -44.51 -46.10
N GLN A 537 11.26 -43.90 -45.12
CA GLN A 537 12.33 -44.54 -44.34
C GLN A 537 11.79 -45.72 -43.52
N TRP A 538 10.64 -45.59 -42.93
CA TRP A 538 9.97 -46.64 -42.17
C TRP A 538 9.64 -47.83 -43.05
N TYR A 539 9.13 -47.61 -44.28
CA TYR A 539 8.89 -48.64 -45.28
C TYR A 539 10.18 -49.32 -45.77
N LYS A 540 11.29 -48.58 -45.91
CA LYS A 540 12.59 -49.15 -46.29
C LYS A 540 13.22 -49.99 -45.18
N VAL A 541 13.12 -49.60 -43.94
CA VAL A 541 13.64 -50.36 -42.79
C VAL A 541 12.84 -51.66 -42.57
N ASN A 542 11.52 -51.63 -42.72
CA ASN A 542 10.69 -52.83 -42.60
C ASN A 542 10.77 -53.83 -43.77
N ARG A 543 11.23 -53.37 -44.95
CA ARG A 543 11.44 -54.27 -46.13
C ARG A 543 12.73 -55.07 -46.06
N VAL A 544 13.66 -54.72 -45.17
CA VAL A 544 15.00 -55.33 -45.08
C VAL A 544 15.07 -56.41 -43.95
N ARG A 545 14.07 -56.53 -43.06
CA ARG A 545 14.06 -57.54 -42.01
C ARG A 545 12.66 -58.16 -41.79
N PRO A 546 12.30 -59.22 -42.48
CA PRO A 546 11.25 -60.09 -42.04
C PRO A 546 11.87 -61.09 -41.03
N ASN A 547 11.30 -61.23 -39.85
CA ASN A 547 11.57 -62.18 -38.78
C ASN A 547 12.70 -61.85 -37.78
N SER A 548 12.36 -61.04 -36.78
CA SER A 548 13.05 -61.05 -35.49
C SER A 548 12.04 -60.72 -34.36
N PRO A 549 12.04 -61.44 -33.24
CA PRO A 549 11.05 -61.34 -32.17
C PRO A 549 11.13 -60.07 -31.32
N ALA A 550 12.00 -59.10 -31.67
CA ALA A 550 12.18 -57.87 -30.94
C ALA A 550 11.20 -56.72 -31.35
N SER A 551 10.27 -56.98 -32.29
CA SER A 551 9.35 -55.95 -32.83
C SER A 551 8.08 -55.73 -31.99
N LEU A 552 7.81 -56.49 -30.95
CA LEU A 552 6.60 -56.36 -30.13
C LEU A 552 6.73 -55.40 -28.94
N SER A 553 7.92 -54.94 -28.59
CA SER A 553 8.15 -54.01 -27.49
C SER A 553 8.13 -52.55 -27.92
N LEU A 554 8.26 -52.25 -29.21
CA LEU A 554 8.29 -50.86 -29.74
C LEU A 554 6.91 -50.31 -30.18
N TYR A 555 5.88 -51.20 -30.20
CA TYR A 555 4.52 -50.81 -30.57
C TYR A 555 3.76 -50.01 -29.50
N ALA A 556 4.29 -49.92 -28.28
CA ALA A 556 3.62 -49.25 -27.15
C ALA A 556 3.95 -47.75 -27.03
N HIS A 557 4.85 -47.19 -27.83
CA HIS A 557 5.32 -45.79 -27.65
C HIS A 557 5.06 -44.84 -28.82
N PHE A 558 4.40 -45.25 -29.90
CA PHE A 558 4.02 -44.38 -30.99
C PHE A 558 2.53 -44.46 -31.30
N GLN A 559 1.69 -43.77 -30.55
CA GLN A 559 0.35 -43.41 -31.02
C GLN A 559 0.46 -42.16 -31.91
N PRO A 560 -0.09 -42.15 -33.13
CA PRO A 560 -0.17 -40.94 -33.94
C PRO A 560 -1.14 -39.95 -33.30
N VAL A 561 -0.67 -38.75 -33.00
CA VAL A 561 -1.52 -37.63 -32.62
C VAL A 561 -2.37 -37.28 -33.84
N THR A 562 -3.60 -37.72 -33.84
CA THR A 562 -4.63 -37.27 -34.78
C THR A 562 -5.07 -35.86 -34.37
N LEU A 563 -4.50 -34.84 -34.99
CA LEU A 563 -5.03 -33.48 -34.96
C LEU A 563 -6.35 -33.47 -35.74
N ARG A 564 -7.49 -33.45 -35.03
CA ARG A 564 -8.77 -33.00 -35.58
C ARG A 564 -8.70 -31.49 -35.74
N ALA A 565 -8.49 -31.03 -36.96
CA ALA A 565 -8.74 -29.66 -37.34
C ALA A 565 -10.26 -29.48 -37.46
N GLU A 566 -10.90 -28.89 -36.46
CA GLU A 566 -12.23 -28.32 -36.63
C GLU A 566 -12.09 -26.99 -37.38
N ILE A 567 -12.42 -27.03 -38.66
CA ILE A 567 -12.66 -25.82 -39.47
C ILE A 567 -14.01 -25.29 -39.03
N LYS A 568 -14.05 -24.23 -38.22
CA LYS A 568 -15.22 -23.35 -38.14
C LYS A 568 -15.16 -22.32 -39.28
N VAL A 569 -16.00 -22.54 -40.26
CA VAL A 569 -16.39 -21.53 -41.24
C VAL A 569 -17.53 -20.72 -40.60
N THR A 570 -17.26 -19.46 -40.28
CA THR A 570 -18.15 -18.29 -40.43
C THR A 570 -17.30 -17.03 -40.33
#